data_5af359d0ecfa334c552b644741c8cbbf
#
_entry.id   5af359d0ecfa334c552b644741c8cbbf
#
_cell.length_a   1.000
_cell.length_b   1.000
_cell.length_c   1.000
_cell.angle_alpha   90.00
_cell.angle_beta   90.00
_cell.angle_gamma   90.00
#
_symmetry.space_group_name_H-M   'P 1'
#
loop_
_entity.id
_entity.type
_entity.pdbx_description
1 polymer ?
#
loop_
_entity_poly.entity_id
_entity_poly.type
_entity_poly.pdbx_seq_one_letter_code
_entity_poly.pdbx_strand_id
1 'polypeptide(L)'
;MEKEEGKREGNMERFKGLIGIGLIILGLIFGVNTYQYQAAGDTILRFLGLPAWSNNAESTGLHYSAILALIIAVVGFILAVSHYKEVPRIKLKLVLGSIAIAVLYPLFTEQSMFILKANAKGLEAVEYIKNKSSCEYETMDDQLNIDCSIKINNYGKNTEDVYVYPSNDGGSDLKPEKLSLPPHSQNVYHISFYASFDEGEAFIGEDGEPDIIVVQ
;
A
#
# COMPACT_ATOMS: atom_id res chain seq x y z
N MET A 1 -13.59 17.86 -49.54
CA MET A 1 -12.99 18.56 -48.34
C MET A 1 -13.91 18.50 -47.13
N GLU A 2 -15.19 18.83 -47.21
CA GLU A 2 -16.17 18.78 -46.06
C GLU A 2 -16.32 17.38 -45.42
N LYS A 3 -16.23 16.30 -46.17
CA LYS A 3 -16.36 14.94 -45.63
C LYS A 3 -15.18 14.46 -44.78
N GLU A 4 -13.99 15.02 -44.94
CA GLU A 4 -12.80 14.69 -44.14
C GLU A 4 -12.75 15.52 -42.88
N GLU A 5 -13.26 16.75 -42.85
CA GLU A 5 -13.37 17.59 -41.67
C GLU A 5 -14.37 16.98 -40.68
N GLY A 6 -15.56 16.56 -41.11
CA GLY A 6 -16.54 15.92 -40.23
C GLY A 6 -16.08 14.58 -39.63
N LYS A 7 -15.18 13.87 -40.32
CA LYS A 7 -14.59 12.62 -39.82
C LYS A 7 -13.48 12.89 -38.78
N ARG A 8 -12.75 14.00 -38.90
CA ARG A 8 -11.76 14.44 -37.90
C ARG A 8 -12.42 14.97 -36.64
N GLU A 9 -13.50 15.74 -36.74
CA GLU A 9 -14.24 16.23 -35.58
C GLU A 9 -14.88 15.09 -34.79
N GLY A 10 -15.50 14.12 -35.44
CA GLY A 10 -16.09 12.96 -34.79
C GLY A 10 -15.07 12.05 -34.08
N ASN A 11 -13.84 11.95 -34.62
CA ASN A 11 -12.75 11.24 -33.94
C ASN A 11 -12.25 12.03 -32.72
N MET A 12 -12.07 13.32 -32.82
CA MET A 12 -11.58 14.19 -31.73
C MET A 12 -12.57 14.21 -30.56
N GLU A 13 -13.87 14.19 -30.82
CA GLU A 13 -14.90 14.11 -29.77
C GLU A 13 -14.87 12.76 -29.04
N ARG A 14 -14.71 11.63 -29.74
CA ARG A 14 -14.56 10.32 -29.11
C ARG A 14 -13.35 10.23 -28.18
N PHE A 15 -12.24 10.88 -28.54
CA PHE A 15 -11.04 10.94 -27.72
C PHE A 15 -11.26 11.69 -26.40
N LYS A 16 -12.06 12.76 -26.37
CA LYS A 16 -12.33 13.53 -25.14
C LYS A 16 -12.94 12.67 -24.03
N GLY A 17 -13.90 11.82 -24.35
CA GLY A 17 -14.52 10.94 -23.38
C GLY A 17 -13.55 9.88 -22.81
N LEU A 18 -12.74 9.26 -23.68
CA LEU A 18 -11.71 8.31 -23.26
C LEU A 18 -10.62 8.98 -22.42
N ILE A 19 -10.17 10.18 -22.79
CA ILE A 19 -9.23 10.97 -21.98
C ILE A 19 -9.81 11.26 -20.61
N GLY A 20 -11.10 11.64 -20.52
CA GLY A 20 -11.77 11.89 -19.23
C GLY A 20 -11.76 10.66 -18.32
N ILE A 21 -12.14 9.50 -18.85
CA ILE A 21 -12.09 8.24 -18.11
C ILE A 21 -10.65 7.86 -17.74
N GLY A 22 -9.71 8.03 -18.69
CA GLY A 22 -8.28 7.75 -18.44
C GLY A 22 -7.70 8.61 -17.32
N LEU A 23 -8.07 9.91 -17.27
CA LEU A 23 -7.65 10.81 -16.19
C LEU A 23 -8.26 10.42 -14.83
N ILE A 24 -9.52 9.96 -14.79
CA ILE A 24 -10.11 9.44 -13.55
C ILE A 24 -9.30 8.25 -13.04
N ILE A 25 -9.03 7.26 -13.91
CA ILE A 25 -8.26 6.06 -13.55
C ILE A 25 -6.85 6.44 -13.11
N LEU A 26 -6.18 7.33 -13.85
CA LEU A 26 -4.85 7.82 -13.52
C LEU A 26 -4.83 8.52 -12.16
N GLY A 27 -5.80 9.40 -11.89
CA GLY A 27 -5.93 10.08 -10.60
C GLY A 27 -6.15 9.09 -9.46
N LEU A 28 -6.98 8.06 -9.66
CA LEU A 28 -7.21 7.01 -8.66
C LEU A 28 -5.94 6.19 -8.39
N ILE A 29 -5.23 5.74 -9.43
CA ILE A 29 -3.96 5.01 -9.26
C ILE A 29 -2.91 5.88 -8.56
N PHE A 30 -2.88 7.17 -8.87
CA PHE A 30 -1.93 8.10 -8.28
C PHE A 30 -2.21 8.38 -6.80
N GLY A 31 -3.48 8.46 -6.38
CA GLY A 31 -3.88 8.89 -5.04
C GLY A 31 -4.38 7.78 -4.12
N VAL A 32 -4.78 6.62 -4.64
CA VAL A 32 -5.24 5.50 -3.81
C VAL A 32 -4.05 4.68 -3.32
N ASN A 33 -4.06 4.36 -2.04
CA ASN A 33 -3.02 3.53 -1.44
C ASN A 33 -3.04 2.10 -2.00
N THR A 34 -1.87 1.53 -2.18
CA THR A 34 -1.66 0.10 -2.40
C THR A 34 -1.94 -0.68 -1.11
N TYR A 35 -1.77 -2.00 -1.15
CA TYR A 35 -1.86 -2.87 0.05
C TYR A 35 -0.85 -2.53 1.15
N GLN A 36 0.23 -1.79 0.81
CA GLN A 36 1.26 -1.31 1.75
C GLN A 36 0.97 0.11 2.31
N TYR A 37 -0.24 0.65 2.12
CA TYR A 37 -0.61 2.03 2.46
C TYR A 37 0.25 3.13 1.83
N GLN A 38 0.92 2.81 0.72
CA GLN A 38 1.68 3.79 -0.07
C GLN A 38 0.94 4.10 -1.38
N ALA A 39 0.71 5.36 -1.66
CA ALA A 39 0.18 5.79 -2.94
C ALA A 39 1.29 5.82 -4.01
N ALA A 40 0.96 5.43 -5.24
CA ALA A 40 1.91 5.53 -6.35
C ALA A 40 2.40 6.98 -6.56
N GLY A 41 1.54 7.97 -6.28
CA GLY A 41 1.88 9.38 -6.32
C GLY A 41 3.00 9.78 -5.36
N ASP A 42 3.05 9.18 -4.16
CA ASP A 42 4.10 9.46 -3.18
C ASP A 42 5.47 9.02 -3.72
N THR A 43 5.53 7.82 -4.30
CA THR A 43 6.76 7.29 -4.91
C THR A 43 7.21 8.15 -6.08
N ILE A 44 6.28 8.58 -6.94
CA ILE A 44 6.59 9.43 -8.08
C ILE A 44 7.09 10.82 -7.62
N LEU A 45 6.42 11.46 -6.65
CA LEU A 45 6.84 12.76 -6.13
C LEU A 45 8.23 12.67 -5.49
N ARG A 46 8.48 11.65 -4.66
CA ARG A 46 9.81 11.43 -4.05
C ARG A 46 10.89 11.18 -5.09
N PHE A 47 10.59 10.43 -6.14
CA PHE A 47 11.53 10.20 -7.26
C PHE A 47 11.88 11.51 -7.99
N LEU A 48 10.93 12.43 -8.10
CA LEU A 48 11.14 13.77 -8.67
C LEU A 48 11.80 14.76 -7.70
N GLY A 49 12.16 14.33 -6.48
CA GLY A 49 12.72 15.19 -5.44
C GLY A 49 11.69 16.13 -4.80
N LEU A 50 10.40 15.86 -4.98
CA LEU A 50 9.31 16.63 -4.41
C LEU A 50 8.76 15.95 -3.14
N PRO A 51 8.37 16.71 -2.11
CA PRO A 51 7.76 16.14 -0.92
C PRO A 51 6.38 15.58 -1.25
N ALA A 52 6.07 14.38 -0.75
CA ALA A 52 4.72 13.80 -0.84
C ALA A 52 3.80 14.36 0.25
N TRP A 53 4.38 14.78 1.38
CA TRP A 53 3.68 15.34 2.54
C TRP A 53 4.26 16.68 2.96
N SER A 54 3.49 17.53 3.63
CA SER A 54 3.99 18.81 4.15
C SER A 54 5.02 18.60 5.27
N ASN A 55 4.88 17.55 6.10
CA ASN A 55 5.92 17.02 6.96
C ASN A 55 6.34 15.64 6.39
N ASN A 56 7.39 15.65 5.59
CA ASN A 56 7.81 14.45 4.86
C ASN A 56 8.54 13.44 5.74
N ALA A 57 9.11 13.87 6.89
CA ALA A 57 9.80 13.00 7.83
C ALA A 57 8.85 12.06 8.56
N GLU A 58 7.70 12.58 8.98
CA GLU A 58 6.67 11.83 9.71
C GLU A 58 5.50 11.39 8.82
N SER A 59 5.53 11.72 7.53
CA SER A 59 4.44 11.49 6.58
C SER A 59 3.08 12.01 7.09
N THR A 60 3.10 13.22 7.68
CA THR A 60 1.92 13.87 8.28
C THR A 60 1.61 15.23 7.65
N GLY A 61 0.41 15.75 7.92
CA GLY A 61 -0.06 17.04 7.42
C GLY A 61 -0.74 16.95 6.06
N LEU A 62 -0.47 17.93 5.17
CA LEU A 62 -1.07 17.96 3.84
C LEU A 62 -0.42 16.92 2.92
N HIS A 63 -1.24 16.05 2.36
CA HIS A 63 -0.82 15.01 1.43
C HIS A 63 -0.88 15.53 -0.02
N TYR A 64 0.24 15.98 -0.55
CA TYR A 64 0.30 16.63 -1.87
C TYR A 64 -0.04 15.68 -3.02
N SER A 65 0.35 14.43 -2.95
CA SER A 65 -0.02 13.45 -3.98
C SER A 65 -1.53 13.21 -4.02
N ALA A 66 -2.21 13.16 -2.88
CA ALA A 66 -3.67 13.02 -2.82
C ALA A 66 -4.38 14.26 -3.39
N ILE A 67 -3.88 15.47 -3.11
CA ILE A 67 -4.43 16.70 -3.68
C ILE A 67 -4.29 16.69 -5.20
N LEU A 68 -3.10 16.35 -5.72
CA LEU A 68 -2.85 16.28 -7.16
C LEU A 68 -3.73 15.21 -7.82
N ALA A 69 -3.84 14.04 -7.20
CA ALA A 69 -4.72 12.96 -7.63
C ALA A 69 -6.18 13.42 -7.74
N LEU A 70 -6.67 14.14 -6.72
CA LEU A 70 -8.02 14.68 -6.71
C LEU A 70 -8.24 15.67 -7.85
N ILE A 71 -7.29 16.57 -8.09
CA ILE A 71 -7.37 17.54 -9.21
C ILE A 71 -7.46 16.81 -10.55
N ILE A 72 -6.60 15.80 -10.78
CA ILE A 72 -6.60 14.99 -12.01
C ILE A 72 -7.94 14.26 -12.17
N ALA A 73 -8.44 13.62 -11.10
CA ALA A 73 -9.70 12.90 -11.13
C ALA A 73 -10.90 13.81 -11.39
N VAL A 74 -10.94 15.01 -10.79
CA VAL A 74 -12.02 16.02 -11.00
C VAL A 74 -12.00 16.52 -12.44
N VAL A 75 -10.84 16.86 -13.00
CA VAL A 75 -10.72 17.26 -14.41
C VAL A 75 -11.21 16.11 -15.32
N GLY A 76 -10.78 14.89 -15.07
CA GLY A 76 -11.24 13.71 -15.80
C GLY A 76 -12.76 13.51 -15.70
N PHE A 77 -13.32 13.69 -14.51
CA PHE A 77 -14.76 13.57 -14.27
C PHE A 77 -15.56 14.63 -15.06
N ILE A 78 -15.13 15.89 -15.05
CA ILE A 78 -15.76 16.97 -15.81
C ILE A 78 -15.76 16.64 -17.32
N LEU A 79 -14.60 16.21 -17.85
CA LEU A 79 -14.47 15.84 -19.26
C LEU A 79 -15.35 14.64 -19.62
N ALA A 80 -15.36 13.59 -18.81
CA ALA A 80 -16.20 12.42 -19.04
C ALA A 80 -17.69 12.75 -18.99
N VAL A 81 -18.15 13.50 -17.98
CA VAL A 81 -19.56 13.90 -17.85
C VAL A 81 -19.98 14.79 -19.02
N SER A 82 -19.14 15.73 -19.47
CA SER A 82 -19.45 16.62 -20.58
C SER A 82 -19.59 15.85 -21.90
N HIS A 83 -18.77 14.83 -22.10
CA HIS A 83 -18.81 14.00 -23.31
C HIS A 83 -19.98 13.01 -23.31
N TYR A 84 -20.18 12.31 -22.18
CA TYR A 84 -21.22 11.26 -22.06
C TYR A 84 -22.55 11.79 -21.50
N LYS A 85 -22.86 13.08 -21.66
CA LYS A 85 -24.06 13.74 -21.12
C LYS A 85 -25.39 13.05 -21.51
N GLU A 86 -25.43 12.39 -22.68
CA GLU A 86 -26.58 11.67 -23.19
C GLU A 86 -26.78 10.28 -22.55
N VAL A 87 -25.74 9.76 -21.86
CA VAL A 87 -25.84 8.47 -21.20
C VAL A 87 -26.59 8.63 -19.88
N PRO A 88 -27.70 7.89 -19.69
CA PRO A 88 -28.50 8.02 -18.46
C PRO A 88 -27.67 7.66 -17.23
N ARG A 89 -27.77 8.51 -16.21
CA ARG A 89 -27.09 8.34 -14.91
C ARG A 89 -25.55 8.24 -15.01
N ILE A 90 -24.94 8.90 -16.01
CA ILE A 90 -23.47 8.83 -16.22
C ILE A 90 -22.68 9.22 -14.96
N LYS A 91 -23.10 10.28 -14.27
CA LYS A 91 -22.45 10.73 -13.02
C LYS A 91 -22.40 9.61 -11.97
N LEU A 92 -23.53 8.92 -11.76
CA LEU A 92 -23.62 7.82 -10.81
C LEU A 92 -22.72 6.64 -11.23
N LYS A 93 -22.71 6.29 -12.53
CA LYS A 93 -21.86 5.22 -13.06
C LYS A 93 -20.37 5.51 -12.87
N LEU A 94 -19.94 6.76 -13.13
CA LEU A 94 -18.55 7.18 -12.93
C LEU A 94 -18.17 7.14 -11.45
N VAL A 95 -19.03 7.64 -10.54
CA VAL A 95 -18.77 7.60 -9.10
C VAL A 95 -18.68 6.14 -8.60
N LEU A 96 -19.65 5.29 -8.95
CA LEU A 96 -19.64 3.88 -8.54
C LEU A 96 -18.44 3.14 -9.12
N GLY A 97 -18.06 3.42 -10.37
CA GLY A 97 -16.86 2.86 -10.99
C GLY A 97 -15.58 3.31 -10.27
N SER A 98 -15.49 4.58 -9.90
CA SER A 98 -14.35 5.11 -9.14
C SER A 98 -14.23 4.45 -7.75
N ILE A 99 -15.35 4.28 -7.05
CA ILE A 99 -15.38 3.59 -5.75
C ILE A 99 -14.94 2.13 -5.93
N ALA A 100 -15.46 1.44 -6.94
CA ALA A 100 -15.07 0.06 -7.21
C ALA A 100 -13.56 -0.07 -7.48
N ILE A 101 -12.98 0.83 -8.28
CA ILE A 101 -11.54 0.85 -8.54
C ILE A 101 -10.78 1.11 -7.24
N ALA A 102 -11.18 2.10 -6.44
CA ALA A 102 -10.49 2.45 -5.19
C ALA A 102 -10.49 1.28 -4.18
N VAL A 103 -11.57 0.49 -4.11
CA VAL A 103 -11.67 -0.67 -3.22
C VAL A 103 -10.89 -1.87 -3.75
N LEU A 104 -10.91 -2.10 -5.07
CA LEU A 104 -10.26 -3.26 -5.68
C LEU A 104 -8.76 -3.05 -5.92
N TYR A 105 -8.29 -1.81 -5.99
CA TYR A 105 -6.90 -1.49 -6.30
C TYR A 105 -5.89 -2.07 -5.30
N PRO A 106 -6.07 -1.94 -3.96
CA PRO A 106 -5.18 -2.57 -2.98
C PRO A 106 -5.13 -4.10 -3.13
N LEU A 107 -6.27 -4.74 -3.34
CA LEU A 107 -6.36 -6.19 -3.55
C LEU A 107 -5.63 -6.60 -4.84
N PHE A 108 -5.84 -5.85 -5.92
CA PHE A 108 -5.18 -6.12 -7.20
C PHE A 108 -3.67 -5.96 -7.09
N THR A 109 -3.18 -4.91 -6.40
CA THR A 109 -1.74 -4.69 -6.22
C THR A 109 -1.10 -5.80 -5.38
N GLU A 110 -1.74 -6.28 -4.31
CA GLU A 110 -1.27 -7.40 -3.49
C GLU A 110 -1.19 -8.69 -4.33
N GLN A 111 -2.24 -9.03 -5.09
CA GLN A 111 -2.25 -10.22 -5.94
C GLN A 111 -1.25 -10.16 -7.09
N SER A 112 -0.99 -8.96 -7.62
CA SER A 112 -0.01 -8.77 -8.69
C SER A 112 1.42 -9.13 -8.25
N MET A 113 1.74 -8.99 -6.96
CA MET A 113 3.06 -9.37 -6.43
C MET A 113 3.32 -10.87 -6.54
N PHE A 114 2.28 -11.72 -6.45
CA PHE A 114 2.43 -13.18 -6.68
C PHE A 114 2.86 -13.53 -8.09
N ILE A 115 2.50 -12.69 -9.06
CA ILE A 115 2.92 -12.86 -10.46
C ILE A 115 4.33 -12.29 -10.65
N LEU A 116 4.56 -11.08 -10.15
CA LEU A 116 5.83 -10.37 -10.34
C LEU A 116 7.00 -11.06 -9.64
N LYS A 117 6.79 -11.53 -8.39
CA LYS A 117 7.81 -12.18 -7.56
C LYS A 117 7.73 -13.71 -7.58
N ALA A 118 6.95 -14.32 -8.49
CA ALA A 118 6.76 -15.77 -8.56
C ALA A 118 8.07 -16.58 -8.67
N ASN A 119 9.11 -16.02 -9.27
CA ASN A 119 10.42 -16.66 -9.42
C ASN A 119 11.48 -16.12 -8.47
N ALA A 120 11.14 -15.19 -7.58
CA ALA A 120 12.03 -14.69 -6.54
C ALA A 120 12.33 -15.80 -5.51
N LYS A 121 13.46 -15.70 -4.83
CA LYS A 121 13.94 -16.65 -3.82
C LYS A 121 14.53 -15.88 -2.64
N GLY A 122 14.58 -16.54 -1.48
CA GLY A 122 15.11 -15.95 -0.28
C GLY A 122 14.32 -14.68 0.11
N LEU A 123 15.00 -13.71 0.65
CA LEU A 123 14.38 -12.45 1.10
C LEU A 123 13.69 -11.65 -0.02
N GLU A 124 14.08 -11.81 -1.29
CA GLU A 124 13.39 -11.14 -2.40
C GLU A 124 11.97 -11.67 -2.61
N ALA A 125 11.71 -12.94 -2.25
CA ALA A 125 10.40 -13.56 -2.33
C ALA A 125 9.51 -13.19 -1.13
N VAL A 126 10.11 -12.76 -0.03
CA VAL A 126 9.45 -12.53 1.25
C VAL A 126 9.13 -11.04 1.41
N GLU A 127 7.99 -10.75 1.99
CA GLU A 127 7.59 -9.39 2.30
C GLU A 127 6.83 -9.31 3.62
N TYR A 128 7.34 -8.51 4.53
CA TYR A 128 6.67 -8.15 5.76
C TYR A 128 5.64 -7.04 5.50
N ILE A 129 4.42 -7.24 5.98
CA ILE A 129 3.31 -6.30 5.78
C ILE A 129 3.05 -5.55 7.09
N LYS A 130 3.76 -4.46 7.26
CA LYS A 130 3.78 -3.65 8.49
C LYS A 130 2.37 -3.25 8.96
N ASN A 131 1.58 -2.70 8.07
CA ASN A 131 0.24 -2.18 8.33
C ASN A 131 -0.87 -3.22 8.59
N LYS A 132 -0.52 -4.50 8.55
CA LYS A 132 -1.40 -5.63 8.91
C LYS A 132 -0.78 -6.45 10.05
N SER A 133 0.12 -5.83 10.79
CA SER A 133 0.84 -6.43 11.90
C SER A 133 0.67 -5.55 13.13
N SER A 134 0.73 -6.15 14.31
CA SER A 134 0.68 -5.46 15.60
C SER A 134 1.54 -6.18 16.62
N CYS A 135 2.05 -5.46 17.59
CA CYS A 135 2.70 -6.02 18.77
C CYS A 135 2.11 -5.41 20.04
N GLU A 136 1.92 -6.25 21.03
CA GLU A 136 1.55 -5.87 22.40
C GLU A 136 2.78 -6.05 23.28
N TYR A 137 3.03 -5.06 24.14
CA TYR A 137 4.18 -5.02 25.03
C TYR A 137 3.68 -5.06 26.46
N GLU A 138 4.16 -6.00 27.26
CA GLU A 138 3.82 -6.12 28.67
C GLU A 138 5.06 -6.44 29.50
N THR A 139 5.30 -5.69 30.55
CA THR A 139 6.38 -5.97 31.51
C THR A 139 5.83 -6.82 32.64
N MET A 140 6.41 -8.02 32.85
CA MET A 140 6.11 -8.94 33.94
C MET A 140 7.41 -9.39 34.59
N ASP A 141 7.52 -9.26 35.92
CA ASP A 141 8.62 -9.80 36.73
C ASP A 141 10.02 -9.50 36.13
N ASP A 142 10.35 -8.25 35.85
CA ASP A 142 11.61 -7.79 35.25
C ASP A 142 11.90 -8.33 33.82
N GLN A 143 10.88 -8.84 33.15
CA GLN A 143 10.95 -9.25 31.76
C GLN A 143 9.94 -8.46 30.92
N LEU A 144 10.38 -8.03 29.73
CA LEU A 144 9.52 -7.50 28.70
C LEU A 144 9.04 -8.65 27.81
N ASN A 145 7.74 -8.91 27.85
CA ASN A 145 7.05 -9.80 26.90
C ASN A 145 6.51 -8.96 25.73
N ILE A 146 6.80 -9.41 24.50
CA ILE A 146 6.34 -8.75 23.27
C ILE A 146 5.58 -9.79 22.45
N ASP A 147 4.25 -9.71 22.46
CA ASP A 147 3.38 -10.59 21.69
C ASP A 147 3.03 -9.95 20.36
N CYS A 148 3.54 -10.49 19.27
CA CYS A 148 3.37 -9.95 17.93
C CYS A 148 2.48 -10.82 17.06
N SER A 149 1.58 -10.16 16.33
CA SER A 149 0.82 -10.71 15.21
C SER A 149 1.42 -10.15 13.93
N ILE A 150 2.23 -10.94 13.24
CA ILE A 150 3.08 -10.49 12.12
C ILE A 150 2.55 -11.07 10.80
N LYS A 151 2.14 -10.20 9.87
CA LYS A 151 1.78 -10.64 8.52
C LYS A 151 2.99 -10.68 7.61
N ILE A 152 3.30 -11.90 7.09
CA ILE A 152 4.38 -12.12 6.14
C ILE A 152 3.84 -12.86 4.92
N ASN A 153 4.17 -12.36 3.74
CA ASN A 153 3.84 -12.97 2.46
C ASN A 153 5.11 -13.62 1.88
N ASN A 154 4.97 -14.86 1.38
CA ASN A 154 5.96 -15.49 0.52
C ASN A 154 5.38 -15.60 -0.90
N TYR A 155 5.88 -14.78 -1.81
CA TYR A 155 5.45 -14.74 -3.20
C TYR A 155 6.14 -15.82 -4.06
N GLY A 156 7.26 -16.37 -3.58
CA GLY A 156 8.06 -17.37 -4.28
C GLY A 156 7.43 -18.75 -4.34
N LYS A 157 7.99 -19.62 -5.18
CA LYS A 157 7.57 -21.02 -5.36
C LYS A 157 8.19 -21.98 -4.35
N ASN A 158 9.14 -21.52 -3.55
CA ASN A 158 9.86 -22.33 -2.58
C ASN A 158 9.38 -21.98 -1.17
N THR A 159 9.54 -22.93 -0.26
CA THR A 159 9.48 -22.64 1.17
C THR A 159 10.72 -21.82 1.54
N GLU A 160 10.53 -20.73 2.25
CA GLU A 160 11.63 -19.88 2.71
C GLU A 160 11.69 -19.90 4.23
N ASP A 161 12.87 -20.14 4.77
CA ASP A 161 13.14 -20.06 6.20
C ASP A 161 13.73 -18.69 6.51
N VAL A 162 13.08 -17.95 7.41
CA VAL A 162 13.50 -16.60 7.81
C VAL A 162 13.55 -16.50 9.33
N TYR A 163 14.34 -15.56 9.82
CA TYR A 163 14.36 -15.15 11.22
C TYR A 163 13.72 -13.79 11.36
N VAL A 164 12.89 -13.61 12.38
CA VAL A 164 12.18 -12.36 12.63
C VAL A 164 12.41 -11.89 14.05
N TYR A 165 12.51 -10.60 14.25
CA TYR A 165 12.58 -9.97 15.56
C TYR A 165 12.16 -8.49 15.47
N PRO A 166 11.58 -7.91 16.53
CA PRO A 166 11.28 -6.48 16.57
C PRO A 166 12.56 -5.64 16.46
N SER A 167 12.51 -4.58 15.66
CA SER A 167 13.56 -3.57 15.63
C SER A 167 13.45 -2.76 16.93
N ASN A 168 14.36 -2.95 17.86
CA ASN A 168 14.33 -2.27 19.13
C ASN A 168 15.50 -1.30 19.23
N ASP A 169 15.20 0.00 19.30
CA ASP A 169 16.20 1.04 19.52
C ASP A 169 16.81 1.00 20.94
N GLY A 170 16.27 0.14 21.83
CA GLY A 170 16.62 0.04 23.25
C GLY A 170 17.69 -1.01 23.62
N GLY A 171 18.35 -1.66 22.65
CA GLY A 171 19.51 -2.53 22.92
C GLY A 171 19.22 -3.83 23.67
N SER A 172 17.98 -4.30 23.71
CA SER A 172 17.64 -5.61 24.29
C SER A 172 18.08 -6.74 23.39
N ASP A 173 18.74 -7.77 23.94
CA ASP A 173 19.17 -9.00 23.27
C ASP A 173 17.96 -9.89 22.94
N LEU A 174 17.09 -9.44 22.03
CA LEU A 174 15.98 -10.23 21.53
C LEU A 174 16.52 -11.39 20.67
N LYS A 175 16.09 -12.59 20.98
CA LYS A 175 16.43 -13.78 20.18
C LYS A 175 15.55 -13.78 18.93
N PRO A 176 16.15 -13.88 17.72
CA PRO A 176 15.38 -14.04 16.50
C PRO A 176 14.57 -15.35 16.53
N GLU A 177 13.32 -15.28 16.15
CA GLU A 177 12.45 -16.44 16.00
C GLU A 177 12.44 -16.93 14.56
N LYS A 178 12.57 -18.26 14.38
CA LYS A 178 12.60 -18.89 13.06
C LYS A 178 11.19 -19.16 12.56
N LEU A 179 10.88 -18.69 11.34
CA LEU A 179 9.65 -18.98 10.63
C LEU A 179 9.93 -19.71 9.33
N SER A 180 9.11 -20.73 9.06
CA SER A 180 9.09 -21.41 7.77
C SER A 180 7.86 -20.94 6.98
N LEU A 181 8.11 -20.27 5.88
CA LEU A 181 7.11 -19.62 5.05
C LEU A 181 6.76 -20.52 3.85
N PRO A 182 5.57 -21.13 3.80
CA PRO A 182 5.17 -21.96 2.67
C PRO A 182 5.19 -21.17 1.35
N PRO A 183 5.37 -21.84 0.19
CA PRO A 183 5.34 -21.17 -1.09
C PRO A 183 3.97 -20.55 -1.37
N HIS A 184 3.97 -19.41 -2.06
CA HIS A 184 2.76 -18.67 -2.45
C HIS A 184 1.78 -18.44 -1.28
N SER A 185 2.30 -18.06 -0.10
CA SER A 185 1.51 -17.95 1.11
C SER A 185 1.35 -16.50 1.59
N GLN A 186 0.22 -16.25 2.26
CA GLN A 186 -0.09 -15.01 2.96
C GLN A 186 -0.57 -15.38 4.35
N ASN A 187 0.34 -15.42 5.30
CA ASN A 187 0.04 -15.87 6.64
C ASN A 187 0.26 -14.79 7.68
N VAL A 188 -0.50 -14.89 8.77
CA VAL A 188 -0.26 -14.16 10.01
C VAL A 188 0.35 -15.12 10.99
N TYR A 189 1.48 -14.74 11.56
CA TYR A 189 2.22 -15.52 12.56
C TYR A 189 2.09 -14.83 13.92
N HIS A 190 1.74 -15.60 14.94
CA HIS A 190 1.72 -15.13 16.33
C HIS A 190 3.00 -15.58 17.00
N ILE A 191 3.77 -14.63 17.49
CA ILE A 191 5.12 -14.86 18.01
C ILE A 191 5.31 -14.04 19.27
N SER A 192 5.87 -14.67 20.31
CA SER A 192 6.22 -13.99 21.55
C SER A 192 7.73 -13.86 21.67
N PHE A 193 8.20 -12.65 21.95
CA PHE A 193 9.60 -12.34 22.21
C PHE A 193 9.77 -11.96 23.67
N TYR A 194 10.90 -12.32 24.24
CA TYR A 194 11.24 -12.03 25.65
C TYR A 194 12.56 -11.29 25.70
N ALA A 195 12.57 -10.18 26.41
CA ALA A 195 13.77 -9.39 26.69
C ALA A 195 13.94 -9.20 28.19
N SER A 196 15.19 -9.13 28.66
CA SER A 196 15.47 -8.65 30.00
C SER A 196 15.20 -7.14 30.05
N PHE A 197 14.50 -6.70 31.05
CA PHE A 197 14.18 -5.29 31.27
C PHE A 197 14.93 -4.81 32.51
N ASP A 198 15.73 -3.74 32.40
CA ASP A 198 16.39 -3.14 33.56
C ASP A 198 15.36 -2.38 34.40
N GLU A 199 15.48 -2.49 35.72
CA GLU A 199 14.55 -2.00 36.75
C GLU A 199 14.04 -0.57 36.49
N GLY A 200 12.72 -0.39 36.51
CA GLY A 200 12.18 0.95 36.72
C GLY A 200 10.72 1.19 36.46
N GLU A 201 10.11 0.76 35.39
CA GLU A 201 8.70 1.10 35.11
C GLU A 201 7.98 -0.05 34.43
N ALA A 202 6.85 -0.47 34.98
CA ALA A 202 5.93 -1.37 34.30
C ALA A 202 5.42 -0.66 33.03
N PHE A 203 5.66 -1.25 31.88
CA PHE A 203 5.23 -0.73 30.59
C PHE A 203 4.18 -1.66 30.00
N ILE A 204 3.06 -1.09 29.59
CA ILE A 204 2.05 -1.76 28.77
C ILE A 204 1.80 -0.86 27.59
N GLY A 205 1.91 -1.40 26.39
CA GLY A 205 1.70 -0.64 25.16
C GLY A 205 1.30 -1.53 23.99
N GLU A 206 0.75 -0.91 22.96
CA GLU A 206 0.42 -1.55 21.68
C GLU A 206 1.04 -0.73 20.55
N ASP A 207 1.63 -1.42 19.57
CA ASP A 207 2.10 -0.83 18.33
C ASP A 207 1.34 -1.48 17.17
N GLY A 208 0.52 -0.71 16.49
CA GLY A 208 -0.28 -1.17 15.34
C GLY A 208 0.51 -1.30 14.05
N GLU A 209 1.77 -0.82 13.99
CA GLU A 209 2.64 -0.91 12.83
C GLU A 209 4.10 -1.15 13.27
N PRO A 210 4.41 -2.27 13.94
CA PRO A 210 5.72 -2.51 14.52
C PRO A 210 6.81 -2.61 13.44
N ASP A 211 8.00 -2.13 13.78
CA ASP A 211 9.17 -2.35 12.95
C ASP A 211 9.76 -3.73 13.23
N ILE A 212 9.56 -4.66 12.30
CA ILE A 212 10.07 -6.04 12.36
C ILE A 212 11.21 -6.21 11.36
N ILE A 213 12.32 -6.73 11.83
CA ILE A 213 13.46 -7.11 10.99
C ILE A 213 13.25 -8.55 10.55
N VAL A 214 13.37 -8.79 9.25
CA VAL A 214 13.32 -10.12 8.63
C VAL A 214 14.66 -10.39 7.99
N VAL A 215 15.32 -11.48 8.40
CA VAL A 215 16.64 -11.92 7.87
C VAL A 215 16.59 -13.40 7.50
N GLN A 216 17.58 -13.84 6.73
CA GLN A 216 17.72 -15.24 6.30
C GLN A 216 18.94 -15.89 6.92
#